data_0b44a8d772a2258c58d2b1eaabf95920
#
_entry.id   0b44a8d772a2258c58d2b1eaabf95920
#
_cell.length_a   1.000
_cell.length_b   1.000
_cell.length_c   1.000
_cell.angle_alpha   90.00
_cell.angle_beta   90.00
_cell.angle_gamma   90.00
#
_symmetry.space_group_name_H-M   'P 1'
#
loop_
_entity.id
_entity.type
_entity.pdbx_description
1 polymer ?
#
loop_
_entity_poly.entity_id
_entity_poly.type
_entity_poly.pdbx_seq_one_letter_code
_entity_poly.pdbx_strand_id
1 'polypeptide(L)'
;MAMAMAVGLIGAGKQERADTPTPRPASQSQAPDTDPLPPPGVALPRTPDRLAATLTVTTRRLRDAVQRWDPADAVPRDVTYLALHHQRMLRLMTDRRALGDATVARLPADVRGEARDTILGRRQLAAIPRSPGKLPRVRIASAAPAAELRRHYAEAQRRFGVHWSVLASINFVESAFGRVRSASEAGARGPMQFLPATWRLYGMGGDIDKPRDAILAAANYLRRSGAPEDLDRALFAYNPSKSYVRAIRRFAKRMRIDERAFLSYYAWQVYVLTPDGSRRLTGPGRD
;
A
#
# COMPACT_ATOMS: atom_id res chain seq x y z
N MET A 1 10.87 -13.25 -15.47
CA MET A 1 9.60 -12.88 -14.80
C MET A 1 9.95 -12.41 -13.40
N ALA A 2 9.77 -11.15 -13.08
CA ALA A 2 9.80 -10.69 -11.71
C ALA A 2 8.49 -11.11 -11.07
N MET A 3 8.53 -11.89 -10.01
CA MET A 3 7.36 -12.25 -9.23
C MET A 3 7.30 -11.27 -8.08
N ALA A 4 6.32 -10.37 -8.09
CA ALA A 4 6.10 -9.43 -7.01
C ALA A 4 6.05 -10.21 -5.68
N MET A 5 6.87 -9.82 -4.70
CA MET A 5 6.64 -10.21 -3.32
C MET A 5 5.38 -9.49 -2.86
N ALA A 6 4.22 -10.04 -3.17
CA ALA A 6 2.97 -9.51 -2.68
C ALA A 6 2.96 -9.63 -1.16
N VAL A 7 3.28 -8.52 -0.50
CA VAL A 7 3.26 -8.41 0.96
C VAL A 7 1.88 -8.81 1.48
N GLY A 8 1.82 -10.03 1.93
CA GLY A 8 0.75 -10.73 2.62
C GLY A 8 -0.71 -10.38 2.30
N LEU A 9 -1.24 -10.93 1.23
CA LEU A 9 -2.62 -10.71 0.81
C LEU A 9 -3.34 -12.04 0.58
N ILE A 10 -3.99 -12.64 1.56
CA ILE A 10 -5.13 -13.56 1.40
C ILE A 10 -5.72 -13.96 2.77
N GLY A 11 -6.99 -14.19 2.78
CA GLY A 11 -7.79 -14.89 3.77
C GLY A 11 -9.27 -14.66 3.50
N ALA A 12 -10.13 -15.62 3.61
CA ALA A 12 -11.48 -15.57 3.07
C ALA A 12 -12.60 -15.51 4.10
N GLY A 13 -13.73 -14.96 3.72
CA GLY A 13 -15.13 -15.18 4.13
C GLY A 13 -15.69 -14.35 5.28
N LYS A 14 -16.65 -13.70 5.04
CA LYS A 14 -18.05 -13.29 4.97
C LYS A 14 -18.55 -12.58 6.25
N GLN A 15 -19.46 -11.77 6.26
CA GLN A 15 -20.39 -10.77 5.71
C GLN A 15 -21.09 -10.01 6.86
N GLU A 16 -21.79 -8.98 6.82
CA GLU A 16 -22.58 -7.94 6.18
C GLU A 16 -22.99 -6.79 7.16
N ARG A 17 -23.61 -5.77 6.90
CA ARG A 17 -24.25 -4.63 6.23
C ARG A 17 -24.61 -3.44 7.13
N ALA A 18 -24.88 -2.35 6.70
CA ALA A 18 -25.16 -1.04 6.11
C ALA A 18 -25.63 0.05 7.11
N ASP A 19 -25.81 1.23 6.90
CA ASP A 19 -26.07 2.35 6.05
C ASP A 19 -25.87 3.76 6.71
N THR A 20 -25.92 4.76 6.16
CA THR A 20 -25.81 6.00 5.44
C THR A 20 -26.23 7.32 6.16
N PRO A 21 -26.20 8.55 5.48
CA PRO A 21 -25.15 9.55 5.77
C PRO A 21 -25.62 11.00 6.00
N THR A 22 -24.63 11.94 6.00
CA THR A 22 -24.63 13.37 5.58
C THR A 22 -24.67 14.45 6.67
N PRO A 23 -24.32 15.74 6.38
CA PRO A 23 -23.21 16.31 5.64
C PRO A 23 -22.27 17.24 6.45
N ARG A 24 -21.32 17.90 5.73
CA ARG A 24 -20.22 18.73 6.24
C ARG A 24 -20.58 20.17 6.61
N PRO A 25 -19.86 20.81 7.53
CA PRO A 25 -19.26 22.10 7.22
C PRO A 25 -17.75 22.20 7.50
N ALA A 26 -17.20 23.40 7.36
CA ALA A 26 -15.83 23.76 7.04
C ALA A 26 -14.75 23.52 8.10
N SER A 27 -13.51 23.63 7.62
CA SER A 27 -12.23 23.53 8.31
C SER A 27 -12.14 24.43 9.56
N GLN A 28 -11.91 23.81 10.72
CA GLN A 28 -11.40 24.47 11.92
C GLN A 28 -10.11 23.77 12.34
N SER A 29 -9.17 24.53 12.88
CA SER A 29 -7.94 23.99 13.50
C SER A 29 -8.33 23.03 14.63
N GLN A 30 -8.19 21.74 14.39
CA GLN A 30 -8.62 20.73 15.35
C GLN A 30 -7.59 20.55 16.45
N ALA A 31 -8.04 20.55 17.69
CA ALA A 31 -7.28 20.14 18.87
C ALA A 31 -6.69 18.71 18.68
N PRO A 32 -5.61 18.35 19.39
CA PRO A 32 -5.05 17.01 19.32
C PRO A 32 -6.12 15.96 19.66
N ASP A 33 -6.14 14.87 18.88
CA ASP A 33 -7.05 13.76 19.06
C ASP A 33 -6.83 13.10 20.43
N THR A 34 -7.76 13.33 21.37
CA THR A 34 -7.71 12.84 22.77
C THR A 34 -8.31 11.46 22.94
N ASP A 35 -8.96 10.92 21.92
CA ASP A 35 -9.51 9.57 21.95
C ASP A 35 -8.42 8.51 22.10
N PRO A 36 -8.60 7.46 22.91
CA PRO A 36 -7.62 6.40 23.07
C PRO A 36 -7.29 5.70 21.76
N LEU A 37 -6.01 5.42 21.55
CA LEU A 37 -5.55 4.72 20.34
C LEU A 37 -6.01 3.25 20.40
N PRO A 38 -6.46 2.68 19.26
CA PRO A 38 -6.90 1.30 19.23
C PRO A 38 -5.74 0.34 19.54
N PRO A 39 -5.87 -0.57 20.52
CA PRO A 39 -4.83 -1.57 20.81
C PRO A 39 -4.45 -2.40 19.56
N PRO A 40 -3.18 -2.79 19.40
CA PRO A 40 -2.71 -3.49 18.19
C PRO A 40 -3.45 -4.79 17.87
N GLY A 41 -3.90 -5.50 18.91
CA GLY A 41 -4.63 -6.76 18.84
C GLY A 41 -6.15 -6.65 18.95
N VAL A 42 -6.72 -5.44 19.07
CA VAL A 42 -8.16 -5.26 19.32
C VAL A 42 -9.04 -6.04 18.34
N ALA A 43 -10.08 -6.69 18.83
CA ALA A 43 -11.02 -7.44 18.00
C ALA A 43 -11.72 -6.52 16.99
N LEU A 44 -11.76 -6.95 15.73
CA LEU A 44 -12.43 -6.20 14.67
C LEU A 44 -13.93 -6.52 14.64
N PRO A 45 -14.79 -5.52 14.33
CA PRO A 45 -16.20 -5.76 14.11
C PRO A 45 -16.47 -6.81 13.02
N ARG A 46 -17.50 -7.62 13.22
CA ARG A 46 -17.88 -8.74 12.34
C ARG A 46 -19.15 -8.48 11.54
N THR A 47 -19.85 -7.39 11.82
CA THR A 47 -21.01 -6.94 11.05
C THR A 47 -20.62 -5.74 10.18
N PRO A 48 -21.23 -5.57 8.99
CA PRO A 48 -20.88 -4.47 8.11
C PRO A 48 -21.16 -3.09 8.70
N ASP A 49 -22.23 -2.95 9.44
CA ASP A 49 -22.62 -1.67 10.05
C ASP A 49 -21.56 -1.18 11.05
N ARG A 50 -21.21 -2.04 12.02
CA ARG A 50 -20.15 -1.72 12.98
C ARG A 50 -18.78 -1.56 12.33
N LEU A 51 -18.48 -2.38 11.29
CA LEU A 51 -17.22 -2.28 10.59
C LEU A 51 -17.14 -1.00 9.75
N ALA A 52 -18.24 -0.57 9.13
CA ALA A 52 -18.31 0.70 8.39
C ALA A 52 -18.16 1.89 9.34
N ALA A 53 -18.85 1.89 10.48
CA ALA A 53 -18.72 2.95 11.49
C ALA A 53 -17.27 3.04 12.01
N THR A 54 -16.69 1.91 12.43
CA THR A 54 -15.31 1.86 12.96
C THR A 54 -14.29 2.28 11.91
N LEU A 55 -14.43 1.81 10.66
CA LEU A 55 -13.53 2.18 9.55
C LEU A 55 -13.64 3.68 9.22
N THR A 56 -14.85 4.23 9.26
CA THR A 56 -15.07 5.66 9.00
C THR A 56 -14.35 6.53 10.04
N VAL A 57 -14.55 6.25 11.32
CA VAL A 57 -13.87 6.98 12.41
C VAL A 57 -12.34 6.81 12.29
N THR A 58 -11.86 5.58 12.14
CA THR A 58 -10.42 5.31 12.03
C THR A 58 -9.80 5.98 10.82
N THR A 59 -10.48 6.00 9.65
CA THR A 59 -9.96 6.65 8.43
C THR A 59 -9.85 8.17 8.61
N ARG A 60 -10.84 8.81 9.24
CA ARG A 60 -10.82 10.25 9.50
C ARG A 60 -9.73 10.61 10.50
N ARG A 61 -9.67 9.93 11.65
CA ARG A 61 -8.57 10.10 12.63
C ARG A 61 -7.19 9.89 12.02
N LEU A 62 -7.02 8.88 11.16
CA LEU A 62 -5.75 8.64 10.46
C LEU A 62 -5.39 9.77 9.51
N ARG A 63 -6.35 10.31 8.75
CA ARG A 63 -6.11 11.47 7.85
C ARG A 63 -5.70 12.70 8.65
N ASP A 64 -6.31 12.95 9.78
CA ASP A 64 -6.00 14.08 10.65
C ASP A 64 -4.61 13.90 11.31
N ALA A 65 -4.28 12.69 11.78
CA ALA A 65 -2.95 12.39 12.31
C ALA A 65 -1.86 12.53 11.24
N VAL A 66 -2.09 12.01 10.03
CA VAL A 66 -1.19 12.15 8.87
C VAL A 66 -1.03 13.62 8.46
N GLN A 67 -2.06 14.45 8.57
CA GLN A 67 -1.98 15.88 8.24
C GLN A 67 -1.11 16.67 9.22
N ARG A 68 -0.98 16.21 10.47
CA ARG A 68 -0.10 16.80 11.49
C ARG A 68 1.33 16.29 11.46
N TRP A 69 1.60 15.21 10.77
CA TRP A 69 2.92 14.58 10.71
C TRP A 69 3.82 15.22 9.66
N ASP A 70 5.05 15.62 10.04
CA ASP A 70 6.10 15.94 9.07
C ASP A 70 6.67 14.63 8.47
N PRO A 71 6.51 14.39 7.16
CA PRO A 71 7.01 13.17 6.52
C PRO A 71 8.56 13.02 6.49
N ALA A 72 9.31 14.02 6.95
CA ALA A 72 10.75 13.92 7.16
C ALA A 72 11.09 13.17 8.46
N ASP A 73 10.19 13.22 9.43
CA ASP A 73 10.34 12.58 10.74
C ASP A 73 9.94 11.10 10.73
N ALA A 74 10.25 10.42 11.85
CA ALA A 74 9.74 9.09 12.13
C ALA A 74 8.20 9.09 12.19
N VAL A 75 7.58 7.96 11.79
CA VAL A 75 6.11 7.82 11.84
C VAL A 75 5.61 7.97 13.28
N PRO A 76 4.74 8.96 13.60
CA PRO A 76 4.23 9.17 14.94
C PRO A 76 3.44 7.95 15.47
N ARG A 77 3.34 7.87 16.80
CA ARG A 77 2.66 6.75 17.47
C ARG A 77 1.18 6.65 17.08
N ASP A 78 0.46 7.75 17.05
CA ASP A 78 -0.95 7.81 16.66
C ASP A 78 -1.15 7.37 15.21
N VAL A 79 -0.34 7.87 14.27
CA VAL A 79 -0.33 7.43 12.86
C VAL A 79 -0.07 5.92 12.78
N THR A 80 0.91 5.40 13.53
CA THR A 80 1.26 3.96 13.51
C THR A 80 0.10 3.07 13.97
N TYR A 81 -0.57 3.42 15.07
CA TYR A 81 -1.67 2.62 15.63
C TYR A 81 -2.95 2.73 14.80
N LEU A 82 -3.30 3.94 14.35
CA LEU A 82 -4.45 4.17 13.47
C LEU A 82 -4.26 3.50 12.11
N ALA A 83 -3.08 3.61 11.50
CA ALA A 83 -2.76 2.93 10.25
C ALA A 83 -2.79 1.40 10.37
N LEU A 84 -2.31 0.84 11.49
CA LEU A 84 -2.41 -0.59 11.74
C LEU A 84 -3.87 -1.04 11.88
N HIS A 85 -4.70 -0.31 12.61
CA HIS A 85 -6.12 -0.64 12.79
C HIS A 85 -6.90 -0.53 11.47
N HIS A 86 -6.68 0.56 10.72
CA HIS A 86 -7.19 0.75 9.37
C HIS A 86 -6.77 -0.38 8.42
N GLN A 87 -5.49 -0.73 8.39
CA GLN A 87 -4.97 -1.83 7.58
C GLN A 87 -5.61 -3.17 7.94
N ARG A 88 -5.78 -3.47 9.24
CA ARG A 88 -6.41 -4.73 9.70
C ARG A 88 -7.86 -4.83 9.23
N MET A 89 -8.64 -3.75 9.29
CA MET A 89 -10.02 -3.72 8.78
C MET A 89 -10.07 -3.92 7.26
N LEU A 90 -9.25 -3.20 6.49
CA LEU A 90 -9.19 -3.37 5.03
C LEU A 90 -8.68 -4.76 4.62
N ARG A 91 -7.81 -5.40 5.42
CA ARG A 91 -7.44 -6.80 5.23
C ARG A 91 -8.64 -7.71 5.45
N LEU A 92 -9.34 -7.60 6.57
CA LEU A 92 -10.55 -8.37 6.86
C LEU A 92 -11.59 -8.24 5.74
N MET A 93 -11.81 -7.01 5.22
CA MET A 93 -12.73 -6.72 4.12
C MET A 93 -12.24 -7.23 2.76
N THR A 94 -10.92 -7.35 2.56
CA THR A 94 -10.32 -7.99 1.38
C THR A 94 -10.59 -9.48 1.42
N ASP A 95 -10.31 -10.07 2.54
CA ASP A 95 -10.28 -11.50 2.80
C ASP A 95 -11.73 -12.06 2.90
N ARG A 96 -12.66 -11.33 3.50
CA ARG A 96 -14.09 -11.63 3.60
C ARG A 96 -14.89 -10.85 2.57
N ARG A 97 -14.95 -11.35 1.32
CA ARG A 97 -15.48 -10.59 0.17
C ARG A 97 -16.87 -10.01 0.42
N ALA A 98 -17.82 -10.82 0.83
CA ALA A 98 -19.17 -10.35 1.01
C ALA A 98 -19.30 -9.38 2.21
N LEU A 99 -18.57 -9.59 3.33
CA LEU A 99 -18.46 -8.59 4.41
C LEU A 99 -17.83 -7.29 3.89
N GLY A 100 -16.79 -7.38 3.08
CA GLY A 100 -16.12 -6.22 2.50
C GLY A 100 -17.02 -5.41 1.57
N ASP A 101 -17.72 -6.09 0.65
CA ASP A 101 -18.58 -5.44 -0.34
C ASP A 101 -19.80 -4.80 0.32
N ALA A 102 -20.39 -5.49 1.28
CA ALA A 102 -21.48 -4.94 2.06
C ALA A 102 -21.06 -3.82 3.01
N THR A 103 -19.86 -3.84 3.57
CA THR A 103 -19.30 -2.73 4.34
C THR A 103 -19.03 -1.51 3.45
N VAL A 104 -18.45 -1.71 2.26
CA VAL A 104 -18.20 -0.62 1.29
C VAL A 104 -19.50 0.07 0.86
N ALA A 105 -20.58 -0.67 0.66
CA ALA A 105 -21.88 -0.09 0.32
C ALA A 105 -22.39 0.90 1.39
N ARG A 106 -21.97 0.71 2.64
CA ARG A 106 -22.38 1.44 3.84
C ARG A 106 -21.45 2.58 4.26
N LEU A 107 -20.27 2.66 3.66
CA LEU A 107 -19.34 3.76 3.96
C LEU A 107 -19.83 5.10 3.42
N PRO A 108 -19.65 6.21 4.15
CA PRO A 108 -19.91 7.55 3.65
C PRO A 108 -18.99 7.89 2.46
N ALA A 109 -19.42 8.81 1.63
CA ALA A 109 -18.79 9.13 0.33
C ALA A 109 -17.29 9.49 0.45
N ASP A 110 -16.90 10.20 1.51
CA ASP A 110 -15.52 10.62 1.77
C ASP A 110 -14.56 9.46 2.09
N VAL A 111 -15.06 8.32 2.57
CA VAL A 111 -14.26 7.13 2.91
C VAL A 111 -14.44 6.00 1.89
N ARG A 112 -15.62 5.88 1.31
CA ARG A 112 -16.01 4.78 0.40
C ARG A 112 -15.05 4.56 -0.75
N GLY A 113 -14.63 5.65 -1.41
CA GLY A 113 -13.76 5.58 -2.59
C GLY A 113 -12.36 5.02 -2.27
N GLU A 114 -11.78 5.41 -1.13
CA GLU A 114 -10.49 4.91 -0.67
C GLU A 114 -10.56 3.43 -0.28
N ALA A 115 -11.52 3.06 0.55
CA ALA A 115 -11.72 1.69 0.99
C ALA A 115 -11.96 0.74 -0.21
N ARG A 116 -12.84 1.13 -1.15
CA ARG A 116 -13.16 0.36 -2.36
C ARG A 116 -11.94 0.14 -3.24
N ASP A 117 -11.20 1.20 -3.59
CA ASP A 117 -10.03 1.07 -4.48
C ASP A 117 -8.91 0.27 -3.79
N THR A 118 -8.72 0.45 -2.48
CA THR A 118 -7.73 -0.32 -1.71
C THR A 118 -8.08 -1.81 -1.65
N ILE A 119 -9.32 -2.16 -1.30
CA ILE A 119 -9.76 -3.56 -1.25
C ILE A 119 -9.67 -4.22 -2.63
N LEU A 120 -10.12 -3.54 -3.67
CA LEU A 120 -10.06 -4.09 -5.03
C LEU A 120 -8.61 -4.22 -5.53
N GLY A 121 -7.72 -3.27 -5.22
CA GLY A 121 -6.29 -3.39 -5.52
C GLY A 121 -5.66 -4.60 -4.81
N ARG A 122 -5.97 -4.80 -3.53
CA ARG A 122 -5.52 -5.95 -2.74
C ARG A 122 -6.07 -7.28 -3.29
N ARG A 123 -7.36 -7.33 -3.68
CA ARG A 123 -7.96 -8.52 -4.32
C ARG A 123 -7.30 -8.84 -5.66
N GLN A 124 -6.88 -7.84 -6.44
CA GLN A 124 -6.12 -8.06 -7.67
C GLN A 124 -4.73 -8.66 -7.39
N LEU A 125 -3.98 -8.14 -6.41
CA LEU A 125 -2.68 -8.71 -6.02
C LEU A 125 -2.82 -10.16 -5.48
N ALA A 126 -3.89 -10.44 -4.76
CA ALA A 126 -4.20 -11.77 -4.26
C ALA A 126 -4.53 -12.79 -5.36
N ALA A 127 -5.00 -12.32 -6.52
CA ALA A 127 -5.32 -13.14 -7.69
C ALA A 127 -4.09 -13.48 -8.57
N ILE A 128 -2.91 -12.95 -8.25
CA ILE A 128 -1.67 -13.31 -8.98
C ILE A 128 -1.21 -14.69 -8.50
N PRO A 129 -1.07 -15.68 -9.40
CA PRO A 129 -0.57 -16.99 -9.05
C PRO A 129 0.82 -16.91 -8.39
N ARG A 130 1.05 -17.76 -7.41
CA ARG A 130 2.32 -17.90 -6.69
C ARG A 130 2.87 -19.30 -6.87
N SER A 131 4.19 -19.42 -6.96
CA SER A 131 4.83 -20.72 -6.90
C SER A 131 4.70 -21.28 -5.47
N PRO A 132 4.43 -22.60 -5.31
CA PRO A 132 4.43 -23.26 -4.01
C PRO A 132 5.88 -23.49 -3.57
N GLY A 133 6.57 -22.45 -3.15
CA GLY A 133 7.95 -22.47 -2.67
C GLY A 133 8.06 -22.36 -1.15
N LYS A 134 9.24 -22.66 -0.60
CA LYS A 134 9.54 -22.35 0.80
C LYS A 134 9.49 -20.84 1.01
N LEU A 135 8.87 -20.41 2.11
CA LEU A 135 8.87 -19.00 2.50
C LEU A 135 10.32 -18.49 2.61
N PRO A 136 10.73 -17.48 1.81
CA PRO A 136 12.07 -16.94 1.94
C PRO A 136 12.22 -16.30 3.33
N ARG A 137 13.42 -16.33 3.89
CA ARG A 137 13.73 -15.53 5.09
C ARG A 137 13.56 -14.05 4.78
N VAL A 138 12.43 -13.49 5.19
CA VAL A 138 12.10 -12.07 4.94
C VAL A 138 12.97 -11.22 5.86
N ARG A 139 13.93 -10.50 5.28
CA ARG A 139 14.71 -9.48 5.98
C ARG A 139 13.94 -8.15 5.92
N ILE A 140 13.75 -7.55 7.08
CA ILE A 140 13.07 -6.26 7.22
C ILE A 140 14.09 -5.21 7.67
N ALA A 141 13.97 -4.00 7.11
CA ALA A 141 14.69 -2.81 7.54
C ALA A 141 13.73 -1.61 7.55
N SER A 142 14.19 -0.48 8.09
CA SER A 142 13.47 0.79 7.95
C SER A 142 13.43 1.23 6.49
N ALA A 143 12.32 1.84 6.08
CA ALA A 143 12.26 2.58 4.83
C ALA A 143 13.04 3.91 4.97
N ALA A 144 13.45 4.49 3.84
CA ALA A 144 13.85 5.89 3.82
C ALA A 144 12.67 6.79 4.24
N PRO A 145 12.90 7.98 4.82
CA PRO A 145 11.82 8.89 5.22
C PRO A 145 10.80 9.14 4.10
N ALA A 146 9.54 9.30 4.45
CA ALA A 146 8.47 9.44 3.45
C ALA A 146 8.68 10.67 2.57
N ALA A 147 9.17 11.79 3.13
CA ALA A 147 9.54 12.99 2.38
C ALA A 147 10.70 12.74 1.40
N GLU A 148 11.69 11.94 1.78
CA GLU A 148 12.80 11.56 0.90
C GLU A 148 12.30 10.73 -0.29
N LEU A 149 11.50 9.70 -0.04
CA LEU A 149 10.89 8.91 -1.11
C LEU A 149 10.03 9.78 -2.04
N ARG A 150 9.27 10.71 -1.47
CA ARG A 150 8.42 11.64 -2.25
C ARG A 150 9.26 12.56 -3.16
N ARG A 151 10.45 13.00 -2.68
CA ARG A 151 11.42 13.74 -3.52
C ARG A 151 11.96 12.88 -4.67
N HIS A 152 12.30 11.62 -4.41
CA HIS A 152 12.79 10.70 -5.45
C HIS A 152 11.72 10.40 -6.50
N TYR A 153 10.46 10.18 -6.10
CA TYR A 153 9.36 10.03 -7.06
C TYR A 153 9.13 11.30 -7.88
N ALA A 154 9.22 12.49 -7.29
CA ALA A 154 9.08 13.76 -8.00
C ALA A 154 10.24 14.00 -8.99
N GLU A 155 11.47 13.66 -8.61
CA GLU A 155 12.64 13.69 -9.51
C GLU A 155 12.43 12.75 -10.71
N ALA A 156 12.00 11.52 -10.46
CA ALA A 156 11.74 10.53 -11.50
C ALA A 156 10.60 10.94 -12.43
N GLN A 157 9.53 11.54 -11.90
CA GLN A 157 8.44 12.11 -12.70
C GLN A 157 8.92 13.23 -13.61
N ARG A 158 9.72 14.18 -13.11
CA ARG A 158 10.27 15.27 -13.93
C ARG A 158 11.17 14.75 -15.05
N ARG A 159 11.95 13.70 -14.79
CA ARG A 159 12.94 13.16 -15.73
C ARG A 159 12.34 12.24 -16.79
N PHE A 160 11.30 11.48 -16.44
CA PHE A 160 10.78 10.40 -17.31
C PHE A 160 9.28 10.52 -17.64
N GLY A 161 8.57 11.52 -17.09
CA GLY A 161 7.14 11.73 -17.34
C GLY A 161 6.20 10.77 -16.61
N VAL A 162 6.73 9.77 -15.88
CA VAL A 162 5.92 8.80 -15.13
C VAL A 162 5.43 9.43 -13.84
N HIS A 163 4.11 9.51 -13.66
CA HIS A 163 3.52 10.17 -12.50
C HIS A 163 3.98 9.54 -11.18
N TRP A 164 4.34 10.38 -10.19
CA TRP A 164 4.91 9.98 -8.90
C TRP A 164 4.11 8.88 -8.18
N SER A 165 2.77 8.95 -8.24
CA SER A 165 1.89 7.98 -7.58
C SER A 165 1.97 6.58 -8.17
N VAL A 166 2.35 6.44 -9.44
CA VAL A 166 2.61 5.13 -10.08
C VAL A 166 3.87 4.52 -9.49
N LEU A 167 4.95 5.30 -9.40
CA LEU A 167 6.23 4.87 -8.82
C LEU A 167 6.10 4.50 -7.33
N ALA A 168 5.38 5.33 -6.57
CA ALA A 168 5.06 5.06 -5.16
C ALA A 168 4.23 3.78 -5.00
N SER A 169 3.28 3.53 -5.91
CA SER A 169 2.45 2.31 -5.87
C SER A 169 3.24 1.05 -6.19
N ILE A 170 4.17 1.12 -7.14
CA ILE A 170 5.11 0.01 -7.43
C ILE A 170 5.98 -0.24 -6.18
N ASN A 171 6.61 0.79 -5.63
CA ASN A 171 7.46 0.64 -4.45
C ASN A 171 6.70 0.10 -3.21
N PHE A 172 5.44 0.50 -3.04
CA PHE A 172 4.55 -0.05 -2.02
C PHE A 172 4.30 -1.55 -2.22
N VAL A 173 3.95 -1.95 -3.44
CA VAL A 173 3.57 -3.33 -3.76
C VAL A 173 4.80 -4.26 -3.77
N GLU A 174 5.94 -3.81 -4.28
CA GLU A 174 7.15 -4.63 -4.42
C GLU A 174 7.87 -4.86 -3.07
N SER A 175 7.96 -3.85 -2.23
CA SER A 175 8.82 -3.93 -1.03
C SER A 175 8.30 -3.20 0.21
N ALA A 176 7.03 -2.77 0.23
CA ALA A 176 6.51 -1.90 1.30
C ALA A 176 7.40 -0.66 1.51
N PHE A 177 7.67 0.07 0.42
CA PHE A 177 8.54 1.24 0.39
C PHE A 177 10.01 0.96 0.76
N GLY A 178 10.52 -0.21 0.36
CA GLY A 178 11.89 -0.63 0.63
C GLY A 178 12.10 -1.24 2.02
N ARG A 179 11.04 -1.52 2.78
CA ARG A 179 11.16 -2.24 4.06
C ARG A 179 11.55 -3.71 3.88
N VAL A 180 11.06 -4.37 2.86
CA VAL A 180 11.45 -5.74 2.54
C VAL A 180 12.75 -5.70 1.75
N ARG A 181 13.82 -6.28 2.32
CA ARG A 181 15.19 -6.30 1.78
C ARG A 181 15.58 -7.64 1.18
N SER A 182 14.72 -8.65 1.26
CA SER A 182 14.97 -9.96 0.67
C SER A 182 14.78 -9.92 -0.84
N ALA A 183 15.59 -10.69 -1.57
CA ALA A 183 15.29 -10.97 -2.96
C ALA A 183 13.99 -11.80 -3.06
N SER A 184 13.29 -11.68 -4.19
CA SER A 184 12.18 -12.58 -4.53
C SER A 184 12.69 -13.98 -4.90
N GLU A 185 11.79 -14.96 -4.98
CA GLU A 185 12.13 -16.31 -5.48
C GLU A 185 12.76 -16.28 -6.88
N ALA A 186 12.38 -15.32 -7.72
CA ALA A 186 12.96 -15.09 -9.04
C ALA A 186 14.27 -14.27 -9.01
N GLY A 187 14.82 -13.94 -7.83
CA GLY A 187 16.05 -13.18 -7.68
C GLY A 187 15.88 -11.66 -7.88
N ALA A 188 14.65 -11.12 -7.88
CA ALA A 188 14.45 -9.68 -7.96
C ALA A 188 14.89 -8.99 -6.66
N ARG A 189 15.54 -7.80 -6.76
CA ARG A 189 16.22 -7.11 -5.66
C ARG A 189 15.85 -5.64 -5.55
N GLY A 190 16.15 -5.08 -4.40
CA GLY A 190 16.03 -3.66 -4.12
C GLY A 190 14.60 -3.17 -3.89
N PRO A 191 14.43 -1.87 -3.60
CA PRO A 191 13.12 -1.30 -3.27
C PRO A 191 12.06 -1.43 -4.37
N MET A 192 12.49 -1.52 -5.62
CA MET A 192 11.62 -1.65 -6.80
C MET A 192 11.64 -3.06 -7.41
N GLN A 193 12.26 -4.04 -6.74
CA GLN A 193 12.32 -5.46 -7.11
C GLN A 193 12.73 -5.71 -8.57
N PHE A 194 13.86 -5.16 -8.98
CA PHE A 194 14.46 -5.43 -10.29
C PHE A 194 15.11 -6.80 -10.36
N LEU A 195 14.89 -7.50 -11.47
CA LEU A 195 15.76 -8.61 -11.87
C LEU A 195 17.14 -8.09 -12.27
N PRO A 196 18.26 -8.77 -11.93
CA PRO A 196 19.59 -8.32 -12.28
C PRO A 196 19.82 -8.09 -13.79
N ALA A 197 19.18 -8.86 -14.65
CA ALA A 197 19.23 -8.65 -16.10
C ALA A 197 18.54 -7.35 -16.54
N THR A 198 17.36 -7.06 -16.00
CA THR A 198 16.64 -5.82 -16.26
C THR A 198 17.37 -4.61 -15.67
N TRP A 199 18.01 -4.78 -14.51
CA TRP A 199 18.84 -3.73 -13.89
C TRP A 199 20.00 -3.31 -14.80
N ARG A 200 20.73 -4.27 -15.40
CA ARG A 200 21.83 -3.97 -16.35
C ARG A 200 21.40 -3.10 -17.54
N LEU A 201 20.13 -3.18 -17.95
CA LEU A 201 19.60 -2.42 -19.08
C LEU A 201 19.04 -1.03 -18.68
N TYR A 202 18.50 -0.91 -17.48
CA TYR A 202 17.71 0.26 -17.09
C TYR A 202 18.24 1.00 -15.84
N GLY A 203 19.22 0.43 -15.13
CA GLY A 203 19.76 0.94 -13.87
C GLY A 203 20.65 2.17 -13.99
N MET A 204 21.04 2.55 -15.21
CA MET A 204 21.80 3.79 -15.51
C MET A 204 23.09 3.95 -14.67
N GLY A 205 23.77 2.85 -14.31
CA GLY A 205 24.99 2.87 -13.51
C GLY A 205 24.78 3.04 -11.99
N GLY A 206 23.54 3.12 -11.53
CA GLY A 206 23.21 3.28 -10.10
C GLY A 206 23.31 1.99 -9.29
N ASP A 207 22.90 2.06 -8.02
CA ASP A 207 22.84 0.94 -7.07
C ASP A 207 21.39 0.43 -6.90
N ILE A 208 21.17 -0.85 -7.22
CA ILE A 208 19.86 -1.51 -7.21
C ILE A 208 19.21 -1.49 -5.81
N ASP A 209 19.99 -1.42 -4.75
CA ASP A 209 19.51 -1.45 -3.37
C ASP A 209 19.26 -0.04 -2.79
N LYS A 210 19.65 1.03 -3.52
CA LYS A 210 19.39 2.43 -3.13
C LYS A 210 18.04 2.94 -3.64
N PRO A 211 17.20 3.53 -2.76
CA PRO A 211 15.86 3.98 -3.13
C PRO A 211 15.83 4.93 -4.33
N ARG A 212 16.69 5.96 -4.35
CA ARG A 212 16.73 6.94 -5.44
C ARG A 212 17.01 6.28 -6.79
N ASP A 213 18.08 5.48 -6.83
CA ASP A 213 18.54 4.88 -8.09
C ASP A 213 17.52 3.86 -8.62
N ALA A 214 16.96 3.05 -7.73
CA ALA A 214 15.92 2.08 -8.08
C ALA A 214 14.62 2.76 -8.58
N ILE A 215 14.21 3.88 -7.99
CA ILE A 215 13.04 4.65 -8.41
C ILE A 215 13.28 5.29 -9.79
N LEU A 216 14.45 5.88 -10.01
CA LEU A 216 14.82 6.43 -11.32
C LEU A 216 14.88 5.36 -12.41
N ALA A 217 15.47 4.20 -12.11
CA ALA A 217 15.52 3.06 -13.01
C ALA A 217 14.11 2.53 -13.36
N ALA A 218 13.20 2.47 -12.39
CA ALA A 218 11.82 2.06 -12.63
C ALA A 218 11.08 3.04 -13.55
N ALA A 219 11.27 4.34 -13.35
CA ALA A 219 10.71 5.35 -14.24
C ALA A 219 11.30 5.29 -15.65
N ASN A 220 12.62 5.09 -15.79
CA ASN A 220 13.28 4.86 -17.07
C ASN A 220 12.72 3.62 -17.79
N TYR A 221 12.57 2.50 -17.07
CA TYR A 221 12.01 1.28 -17.64
C TYR A 221 10.56 1.48 -18.12
N LEU A 222 9.72 2.10 -17.30
CA LEU A 222 8.33 2.39 -17.65
C LEU A 222 8.25 3.34 -18.86
N ARG A 223 9.08 4.39 -18.92
CA ARG A 223 9.13 5.30 -20.06
C ARG A 223 9.51 4.58 -21.37
N ARG A 224 10.53 3.73 -21.34
CA ARG A 224 10.94 2.92 -22.49
C ARG A 224 9.93 1.82 -22.86
N SER A 225 9.03 1.47 -21.94
CA SER A 225 7.97 0.48 -22.17
C SER A 225 6.63 1.09 -22.61
N GLY A 226 6.55 2.42 -22.76
CA GLY A 226 5.39 3.14 -23.32
C GLY A 226 4.70 4.14 -22.40
N ALA A 227 5.12 4.28 -21.13
CA ALA A 227 4.55 5.30 -20.24
C ALA A 227 5.07 6.71 -20.60
N PRO A 228 4.28 7.76 -20.33
CA PRO A 228 2.93 7.75 -19.75
C PRO A 228 1.81 7.45 -20.76
N GLU A 229 2.10 7.42 -22.06
CA GLU A 229 1.14 7.35 -23.16
C GLU A 229 0.33 6.05 -23.13
N ASP A 230 1.00 4.91 -22.91
CA ASP A 230 0.40 3.59 -22.68
C ASP A 230 0.90 3.02 -21.34
N LEU A 231 0.35 3.54 -20.24
CA LEU A 231 0.72 3.11 -18.90
C LEU A 231 0.40 1.62 -18.63
N ASP A 232 -0.65 1.08 -19.22
CA ASP A 232 -1.04 -0.32 -19.02
C ASP A 232 -0.05 -1.29 -19.66
N ARG A 233 0.42 -0.99 -20.88
CA ARG A 233 1.50 -1.71 -21.53
C ARG A 233 2.81 -1.62 -20.72
N ALA A 234 3.17 -0.44 -20.24
CA ALA A 234 4.39 -0.25 -19.44
C ALA A 234 4.34 -1.02 -18.12
N LEU A 235 3.23 -1.00 -17.42
CA LEU A 235 3.01 -1.79 -16.19
C LEU A 235 2.98 -3.30 -16.45
N PHE A 236 2.43 -3.73 -17.60
CA PHE A 236 2.44 -5.13 -18.00
C PHE A 236 3.84 -5.61 -18.38
N ALA A 237 4.67 -4.75 -18.99
CA ALA A 237 6.09 -5.04 -19.22
C ALA A 237 6.87 -5.18 -17.91
N TYR A 238 6.56 -4.33 -16.90
CA TYR A 238 7.15 -4.38 -15.56
C TYR A 238 6.82 -5.68 -14.83
N ASN A 239 5.55 -6.07 -14.84
CA ASN A 239 5.06 -7.35 -14.32
C ASN A 239 3.92 -7.86 -15.23
N PRO A 240 4.11 -9.01 -15.95
CA PRO A 240 3.18 -9.50 -16.97
C PRO A 240 1.91 -10.13 -16.35
N SER A 241 1.20 -9.36 -15.54
CA SER A 241 -0.05 -9.70 -14.90
C SER A 241 -1.07 -8.57 -15.06
N LYS A 242 -2.19 -8.83 -15.72
CA LYS A 242 -3.32 -7.88 -15.78
C LYS A 242 -3.87 -7.53 -14.39
N SER A 243 -3.73 -8.41 -13.41
CA SER A 243 -4.09 -8.16 -12.02
C SER A 243 -3.10 -7.20 -11.33
N TYR A 244 -1.80 -7.31 -11.63
CA TYR A 244 -0.81 -6.34 -11.19
C TYR A 244 -1.11 -4.93 -11.73
N VAL A 245 -1.31 -4.81 -13.04
CA VAL A 245 -1.65 -3.55 -13.70
C VAL A 245 -2.85 -2.87 -13.03
N ARG A 246 -3.93 -3.63 -12.82
CA ARG A 246 -5.14 -3.11 -12.16
C ARG A 246 -4.88 -2.70 -10.71
N ALA A 247 -4.07 -3.43 -9.97
CA ALA A 247 -3.71 -3.09 -8.58
C ALA A 247 -2.91 -1.80 -8.50
N ILE A 248 -1.83 -1.67 -9.29
CA ILE A 248 -1.01 -0.45 -9.34
C ILE A 248 -1.86 0.76 -9.71
N ARG A 249 -2.72 0.68 -10.73
CA ARG A 249 -3.62 1.79 -11.11
C ARG A 249 -4.56 2.21 -9.99
N ARG A 250 -5.06 1.30 -9.16
CA ARG A 250 -5.95 1.64 -8.03
C ARG A 250 -5.19 2.35 -6.92
N PHE A 251 -4.03 1.86 -6.52
CA PHE A 251 -3.21 2.53 -5.51
C PHE A 251 -2.71 3.90 -6.00
N ALA A 252 -2.24 3.98 -7.26
CA ALA A 252 -1.81 5.23 -7.87
C ALA A 252 -2.95 6.26 -7.95
N LYS A 253 -4.15 5.84 -8.32
CA LYS A 253 -5.35 6.69 -8.31
C LYS A 253 -5.62 7.25 -6.90
N ARG A 254 -5.52 6.43 -5.84
CA ARG A 254 -5.76 6.89 -4.47
C ARG A 254 -4.72 7.92 -4.02
N MET A 255 -3.43 7.65 -4.24
CA MET A 255 -2.35 8.58 -3.91
C MET A 255 -2.43 9.88 -4.73
N ARG A 256 -2.96 9.84 -5.96
CA ARG A 256 -3.14 11.03 -6.82
C ARG A 256 -4.34 11.89 -6.39
N ILE A 257 -5.41 11.29 -5.89
CA ILE A 257 -6.61 12.01 -5.43
C ILE A 257 -6.38 12.65 -4.06
N ASP A 258 -5.63 11.96 -3.18
CA ASP A 258 -5.32 12.43 -1.84
C ASP A 258 -3.90 11.94 -1.46
N GLU A 259 -2.94 12.88 -1.36
CA GLU A 259 -1.55 12.53 -1.02
C GLU A 259 -1.43 11.92 0.38
N ARG A 260 -2.39 12.14 1.29
CA ARG A 260 -2.44 11.48 2.59
C ARG A 260 -2.58 9.96 2.47
N ALA A 261 -3.15 9.46 1.36
CA ALA A 261 -3.18 8.01 1.09
C ALA A 261 -1.77 7.41 0.94
N PHE A 262 -0.81 8.13 0.36
CA PHE A 262 0.59 7.71 0.33
C PHE A 262 1.16 7.55 1.75
N LEU A 263 0.98 8.54 2.61
CA LEU A 263 1.46 8.52 3.99
C LEU A 263 0.75 7.45 4.83
N SER A 264 -0.55 7.24 4.61
CA SER A 264 -1.31 6.15 5.23
C SER A 264 -0.77 4.77 4.84
N TYR A 265 -0.51 4.53 3.55
CA TYR A 265 0.09 3.26 3.09
C TYR A 265 1.55 3.12 3.53
N TYR A 266 2.30 4.23 3.61
CA TYR A 266 3.67 4.24 4.13
C TYR A 266 3.70 3.81 5.61
N ALA A 267 2.74 4.22 6.42
CA ALA A 267 2.62 3.81 7.82
C ALA A 267 2.09 2.37 8.02
N TRP A 268 1.64 1.69 6.96
CA TRP A 268 1.16 0.31 7.06
C TRP A 268 2.28 -0.67 7.43
N GLN A 269 1.90 -1.69 8.19
CA GLN A 269 2.82 -2.72 8.64
C GLN A 269 3.07 -3.78 7.56
N VAL A 270 4.24 -4.42 7.62
CA VAL A 270 4.61 -5.53 6.73
C VAL A 270 3.98 -6.81 7.23
N TYR A 271 3.34 -7.52 6.33
CA TYR A 271 2.81 -8.86 6.56
C TYR A 271 3.43 -9.83 5.55
N VAL A 272 3.62 -11.06 5.95
CA VAL A 272 3.97 -12.18 5.07
C VAL A 272 2.86 -13.22 5.12
N LEU A 273 2.69 -13.93 4.02
CA LEU A 273 1.84 -15.10 3.99
C LEU A 273 2.65 -16.29 4.48
N THR A 274 2.08 -17.10 5.37
CA THR A 274 2.61 -18.37 5.84
C THR A 274 1.61 -19.48 5.53
N PRO A 275 1.96 -20.77 5.61
CA PRO A 275 0.99 -21.85 5.48
C PRO A 275 -0.18 -21.72 6.44
N ASP A 276 0.07 -21.25 7.66
CA ASP A 276 -0.92 -21.05 8.72
C ASP A 276 -1.72 -19.73 8.58
N GLY A 277 -1.51 -18.98 7.48
CA GLY A 277 -2.16 -17.70 7.23
C GLY A 277 -1.19 -16.53 7.13
N SER A 278 -1.63 -15.35 7.49
CA SER A 278 -0.89 -14.11 7.30
C SER A 278 -0.28 -13.61 8.62
N ARG A 279 1.06 -13.57 8.73
CA ARG A 279 1.80 -13.10 9.89
C ARG A 279 2.32 -11.67 9.70
N ARG A 280 2.13 -10.82 10.70
CA ARG A 280 2.67 -9.47 10.73
C ARG A 280 4.14 -9.47 11.18
N LEU A 281 5.00 -8.72 10.48
CA LEU A 281 6.44 -8.64 10.74
C LEU A 281 6.89 -7.33 11.38
N THR A 282 6.08 -6.26 11.31
CA THR A 282 6.45 -4.93 11.84
C THR A 282 5.33 -4.33 12.70
N GLY A 283 5.66 -3.28 13.44
CA GLY A 283 4.70 -2.49 14.22
C GLY A 283 4.48 -2.98 15.65
N PRO A 284 3.64 -2.26 16.42
CA PRO A 284 3.42 -2.51 17.84
C PRO A 284 2.64 -3.81 18.12
N GLY A 285 2.83 -4.41 19.32
CA GLY A 285 2.13 -5.63 19.75
C GLY A 285 2.39 -6.81 18.81
N ARG A 286 3.66 -7.10 18.56
CA ARG A 286 4.12 -8.37 17.97
C ARG A 286 4.46 -9.34 19.10
N ASP A 287 3.97 -10.52 18.97
CA ASP A 287 4.32 -11.65 19.82
C ASP A 287 5.50 -12.39 19.19
#